data_76ab1469bce6982423e223f56072f807
#
_entry.id   76ab1469bce6982423e223f56072f807
#
_cell.length_a   1.000
_cell.length_b   1.000
_cell.length_c   1.000
_cell.angle_alpha   90.00
_cell.angle_beta   90.00
_cell.angle_gamma   90.00
#
_symmetry.space_group_name_H-M   'P 1'
#
loop_
_entity.id
_entity.type
_entity.pdbx_description
1 polymer ?
#
loop_
_entity_poly.entity_id
_entity_poly.type
_entity_poly.pdbx_seq_one_letter_code
_entity_poly.pdbx_strand_id
1 'polypeptide(L)'
;MRFTTILCGGILTSAAGSALACDLPQLAIIPPKDQVAGKEVEIRTAAAQYFVAMQAYTACVQAELMAAGGDAAPDLIKRVLVSRNNTAVAEAEFMMKLFTDNVGPADPNAGPAPTPSR
;
A
#
# COMPACT_ATOMS: atom_id res chain seq x y z
N MET A 1 -13.30 38.30 -50.11
CA MET A 1 -13.47 38.35 -48.64
C MET A 1 -13.38 36.92 -48.11
N ARG A 2 -12.29 36.59 -47.46
CA ARG A 2 -12.06 35.25 -46.92
C ARG A 2 -12.28 35.34 -45.40
N PHE A 3 -13.34 34.70 -44.91
CA PHE A 3 -13.59 34.55 -43.48
C PHE A 3 -12.80 33.34 -43.00
N THR A 4 -11.78 33.58 -42.21
CA THR A 4 -11.01 32.53 -41.51
C THR A 4 -11.68 32.30 -40.17
N THR A 5 -12.42 31.20 -40.05
CA THR A 5 -13.03 30.77 -38.80
C THR A 5 -11.93 30.06 -37.99
N ILE A 6 -11.47 30.71 -36.93
CA ILE A 6 -10.56 30.10 -35.94
C ILE A 6 -11.40 29.28 -34.97
N LEU A 7 -11.35 27.96 -35.11
CA LEU A 7 -11.92 27.03 -34.12
C LEU A 7 -10.97 26.96 -32.92
N CYS A 8 -11.30 27.69 -31.85
CA CYS A 8 -10.68 27.48 -30.54
C CYS A 8 -11.18 26.17 -29.97
N GLY A 9 -10.44 25.09 -30.18
CA GLY A 9 -10.62 23.81 -29.51
C GLY A 9 -10.19 23.92 -28.05
N GLY A 10 -11.16 24.18 -27.15
CA GLY A 10 -10.93 24.08 -25.72
C GLY A 10 -10.70 22.63 -25.33
N ILE A 11 -9.47 22.29 -25.00
CA ILE A 11 -9.15 21.01 -24.35
C ILE A 11 -9.64 21.13 -22.91
N LEU A 12 -10.84 20.63 -22.64
CA LEU A 12 -11.31 20.34 -21.29
C LEU A 12 -10.47 19.16 -20.79
N THR A 13 -9.32 19.45 -20.18
CA THR A 13 -8.66 18.50 -19.30
C THR A 13 -9.57 18.29 -18.09
N SER A 14 -10.44 17.31 -18.19
CA SER A 14 -11.10 16.72 -17.02
C SER A 14 -10.00 16.16 -16.17
N ALA A 15 -9.53 16.94 -15.19
CA ALA A 15 -8.89 16.39 -14.03
C ALA A 15 -9.96 15.54 -13.32
N ALA A 16 -10.13 14.31 -13.78
CA ALA A 16 -10.77 13.29 -12.99
C ALA A 16 -9.94 13.23 -11.72
N GLY A 17 -10.40 13.92 -10.68
CA GLY A 17 -9.94 13.69 -9.33
C GLY A 17 -10.14 12.21 -9.11
N SER A 18 -9.06 11.45 -9.22
CA SER A 18 -9.05 10.08 -8.78
C SER A 18 -9.49 10.14 -7.33
N ALA A 19 -10.73 9.78 -7.06
CA ALA A 19 -11.11 9.35 -5.74
C ALA A 19 -10.09 8.27 -5.43
N LEU A 20 -9.12 8.60 -4.57
CA LEU A 20 -8.04 7.69 -4.20
C LEU A 20 -8.69 6.53 -3.45
N ALA A 21 -9.20 5.55 -4.19
CA ALA A 21 -9.52 4.26 -3.63
C ALA A 21 -8.19 3.72 -3.12
N CYS A 22 -8.01 3.70 -1.79
CA CYS A 22 -6.83 3.11 -1.19
C CYS A 22 -6.88 1.61 -1.47
N ASP A 23 -5.94 1.13 -2.27
CA ASP A 23 -5.85 -0.28 -2.62
C ASP A 23 -5.12 -1.04 -1.52
N LEU A 24 -5.80 -2.06 -0.97
CA LEU A 24 -5.19 -2.95 0.01
C LEU A 24 -4.09 -3.78 -0.68
N PRO A 25 -2.85 -3.81 -0.12
CA PRO A 25 -1.77 -4.60 -0.68
C PRO A 25 -2.11 -6.09 -0.73
N GLN A 26 -1.59 -6.77 -1.74
CA GLN A 26 -1.66 -8.23 -1.76
C GLN A 26 -0.77 -8.82 -0.68
N LEU A 27 -1.26 -9.87 -0.02
CA LEU A 27 -0.50 -10.60 1.01
C LEU A 27 0.82 -11.15 0.44
N ALA A 28 1.91 -10.93 1.16
CA ALA A 28 3.16 -11.61 0.85
C ALA A 28 3.05 -13.10 1.17
N ILE A 29 3.60 -13.94 0.31
CA ILE A 29 3.62 -15.38 0.54
C ILE A 29 4.81 -15.68 1.47
N ILE A 30 4.51 -16.09 2.69
CA ILE A 30 5.50 -16.54 3.66
C ILE A 30 5.35 -18.06 3.79
N PRO A 31 6.31 -18.84 3.26
CA PRO A 31 6.23 -20.30 3.31
C PRO A 31 6.44 -20.81 4.74
N PRO A 32 6.04 -22.06 5.02
CA PRO A 32 6.38 -22.73 6.26
C PRO A 32 7.89 -22.79 6.49
N LYS A 33 8.31 -22.85 7.75
CA LYS A 33 9.72 -22.80 8.17
C LYS A 33 10.62 -23.80 7.44
N ASP A 34 10.12 -24.99 7.15
CA ASP A 34 10.85 -26.05 6.44
C ASP A 34 11.08 -25.76 4.94
N GLN A 35 10.39 -24.76 4.38
CA GLN A 35 10.48 -24.34 2.97
C GLN A 35 11.20 -23.00 2.79
N VAL A 36 11.70 -22.39 3.85
CA VAL A 36 12.37 -21.08 3.83
C VAL A 36 13.80 -21.18 3.32
N ALA A 37 14.50 -22.29 3.61
CA ALA A 37 15.91 -22.47 3.27
C ALA A 37 16.19 -22.22 1.78
N GLY A 38 17.16 -21.36 1.48
CA GLY A 38 17.54 -20.96 0.13
C GLY A 38 16.65 -19.89 -0.52
N LYS A 39 15.58 -19.46 0.15
CA LYS A 39 14.65 -18.42 -0.33
C LYS A 39 14.55 -17.21 0.60
N GLU A 40 15.36 -17.16 1.64
CA GLU A 40 15.25 -16.16 2.70
C GLU A 40 15.32 -14.72 2.18
N VAL A 41 16.21 -14.43 1.25
CA VAL A 41 16.37 -13.07 0.66
C VAL A 41 15.12 -12.67 -0.09
N GLU A 42 14.56 -13.57 -0.91
CA GLU A 42 13.34 -13.33 -1.67
C GLU A 42 12.15 -13.09 -0.74
N ILE A 43 11.98 -13.94 0.28
CA ILE A 43 10.90 -13.83 1.25
C ILE A 43 11.01 -12.54 2.06
N ARG A 44 12.21 -12.16 2.51
CA ARG A 44 12.46 -10.91 3.23
C ARG A 44 12.15 -9.69 2.36
N THR A 45 12.53 -9.72 1.09
CA THR A 45 12.25 -8.65 0.15
C THR A 45 10.74 -8.49 -0.08
N ALA A 46 10.03 -9.59 -0.31
CA ALA A 46 8.58 -9.59 -0.48
C ALA A 46 7.86 -9.08 0.78
N ALA A 47 8.29 -9.51 1.95
CA ALA A 47 7.73 -9.06 3.23
C ALA A 47 7.99 -7.56 3.45
N ALA A 48 9.19 -7.06 3.16
CA ALA A 48 9.51 -5.64 3.27
C ALA A 48 8.64 -4.78 2.34
N GLN A 49 8.44 -5.22 1.10
CA GLN A 49 7.56 -4.54 0.14
C GLN A 49 6.11 -4.53 0.62
N TYR A 50 5.63 -5.63 1.18
CA TYR A 50 4.29 -5.72 1.76
C TYR A 50 4.10 -4.72 2.90
N PHE A 51 5.04 -4.65 3.85
CA PHE A 51 4.93 -3.73 4.99
C PHE A 51 5.00 -2.26 4.57
N VAL A 52 5.83 -1.91 3.60
CA VAL A 52 5.87 -0.56 3.02
C VAL A 52 4.55 -0.21 2.34
N ALA A 53 3.99 -1.13 1.55
CA ALA A 53 2.71 -0.95 0.88
C ALA A 53 1.55 -0.84 1.90
N MET A 54 1.59 -1.59 3.00
CA MET A 54 0.60 -1.51 4.07
C MET A 54 0.65 -0.17 4.81
N GLN A 55 1.85 0.38 5.06
CA GLN A 55 2.00 1.72 5.61
C GLN A 55 1.42 2.79 4.67
N ALA A 56 1.67 2.68 3.37
CA ALA A 56 1.09 3.57 2.38
C ALA A 56 -0.45 3.46 2.34
N TYR A 57 -0.99 2.26 2.47
CA TYR A 57 -2.43 2.03 2.54
C TYR A 57 -3.06 2.70 3.76
N THR A 58 -2.51 2.51 4.95
CA THR A 58 -3.04 3.14 6.18
C THR A 58 -2.94 4.66 6.13
N ALA A 59 -1.85 5.21 5.58
CA ALA A 59 -1.71 6.65 5.35
C ALA A 59 -2.77 7.18 4.37
N CYS A 60 -3.05 6.43 3.31
CA CYS A 60 -4.11 6.74 2.34
C CYS A 60 -5.48 6.76 3.01
N VAL A 61 -5.83 5.75 3.82
CA VAL A 61 -7.12 5.69 4.55
C VAL A 61 -7.27 6.86 5.51
N GLN A 62 -6.20 7.26 6.20
CA GLN A 62 -6.21 8.44 7.06
C GLN A 62 -6.42 9.73 6.26
N ALA A 63 -5.79 9.85 5.07
CA ALA A 63 -6.00 10.99 4.20
C ALA A 63 -7.44 11.07 3.68
N GLU A 64 -8.08 9.94 3.35
CA GLU A 64 -9.51 9.87 3.02
C GLU A 64 -10.39 10.37 4.19
N LEU A 65 -10.08 9.97 5.42
CA LEU A 65 -10.81 10.42 6.60
C LEU A 65 -10.68 11.93 6.79
N MET A 66 -9.47 12.47 6.64
CA MET A 66 -9.24 13.91 6.75
C MET A 66 -9.96 14.69 5.65
N ALA A 67 -9.95 14.17 4.42
CA ALA A 67 -10.66 14.77 3.29
C ALA A 67 -12.19 14.74 3.48
N ALA A 68 -12.72 13.75 4.19
CA ALA A 68 -14.13 13.64 4.53
C ALA A 68 -14.57 14.55 5.69
N GLY A 69 -13.63 15.22 6.36
CA GLY A 69 -13.88 16.14 7.49
C GLY A 69 -13.25 15.71 8.83
N GLY A 70 -12.46 14.64 8.86
CA GLY A 70 -11.84 14.14 10.10
C GLY A 70 -12.88 13.78 11.15
N ASP A 71 -12.79 14.35 12.33
CA ASP A 71 -13.75 14.12 13.42
C ASP A 71 -15.18 14.60 13.07
N ALA A 72 -15.31 15.56 12.16
CA ALA A 72 -16.58 16.09 11.67
C ALA A 72 -17.15 15.29 10.48
N ALA A 73 -16.43 14.27 9.99
CA ALA A 73 -16.92 13.41 8.92
C ALA A 73 -18.24 12.69 9.34
N PRO A 74 -19.13 12.35 8.37
CA PRO A 74 -20.32 11.58 8.65
C PRO A 74 -20.00 10.26 9.37
N ASP A 75 -20.81 9.88 10.35
CA ASP A 75 -20.54 8.71 11.20
C ASP A 75 -20.35 7.42 10.42
N LEU A 76 -21.09 7.22 9.34
CA LEU A 76 -20.94 6.04 8.50
C LEU A 76 -19.56 6.01 7.85
N ILE A 77 -19.10 7.14 7.32
CA ILE A 77 -17.79 7.26 6.69
C ILE A 77 -16.68 7.01 7.71
N LYS A 78 -16.75 7.63 8.89
CA LYS A 78 -15.82 7.37 9.98
C LYS A 78 -15.72 5.89 10.32
N ARG A 79 -16.88 5.23 10.52
CA ARG A 79 -16.90 3.79 10.84
C ARG A 79 -16.26 2.93 9.77
N VAL A 80 -16.54 3.20 8.50
CA VAL A 80 -15.96 2.43 7.39
C VAL A 80 -14.44 2.62 7.33
N LEU A 81 -13.96 3.86 7.41
CA LEU A 81 -12.52 4.15 7.30
C LEU A 81 -11.74 3.66 8.53
N VAL A 82 -12.28 3.83 9.73
CA VAL A 82 -11.68 3.26 10.96
C VAL A 82 -11.65 1.74 10.90
N SER A 83 -12.72 1.09 10.43
CA SER A 83 -12.74 -0.37 10.24
C SER A 83 -11.68 -0.84 9.24
N ARG A 84 -11.52 -0.15 8.11
CA ARG A 84 -10.48 -0.45 7.13
C ARG A 84 -9.08 -0.35 7.74
N ASN A 85 -8.82 0.73 8.48
CA ASN A 85 -7.54 0.92 9.15
C ASN A 85 -7.25 -0.18 10.17
N ASN A 86 -8.22 -0.52 11.01
CA ASN A 86 -8.06 -1.56 12.03
C ASN A 86 -7.84 -2.94 11.41
N THR A 87 -8.53 -3.26 10.31
CA THR A 87 -8.32 -4.50 9.57
C THR A 87 -6.91 -4.56 9.00
N ALA A 88 -6.42 -3.48 8.40
CA ALA A 88 -5.07 -3.41 7.85
C ALA A 88 -3.99 -3.57 8.94
N VAL A 89 -4.17 -2.94 10.09
CA VAL A 89 -3.25 -3.10 11.23
C VAL A 89 -3.23 -4.54 11.72
N ALA A 90 -4.40 -5.16 11.92
CA ALA A 90 -4.49 -6.55 12.36
C ALA A 90 -3.88 -7.53 11.35
N GLU A 91 -4.05 -7.29 10.06
CA GLU A 91 -3.44 -8.08 9.00
C GLU A 91 -1.91 -7.93 9.01
N ALA A 92 -1.40 -6.71 9.14
CA ALA A 92 0.04 -6.46 9.22
C ALA A 92 0.67 -7.11 10.47
N GLU A 93 0.01 -7.06 11.61
CA GLU A 93 0.45 -7.74 12.84
C GLU A 93 0.50 -9.26 12.66
N PHE A 94 -0.53 -9.84 12.05
CA PHE A 94 -0.56 -11.26 11.73
C PHE A 94 0.57 -11.66 10.79
N MET A 95 0.80 -10.89 9.72
CA MET A 95 1.89 -11.13 8.77
C MET A 95 3.26 -10.97 9.41
N MET A 96 3.44 -10.01 10.31
CA MET A 96 4.69 -9.83 11.08
C MET A 96 4.95 -11.04 11.98
N LYS A 97 3.92 -11.52 12.66
CA LYS A 97 4.04 -12.74 13.50
C LYS A 97 4.40 -13.94 12.65
N LEU A 98 3.71 -14.16 11.54
CA LEU A 98 3.97 -15.27 10.63
C LEU A 98 5.42 -15.23 10.09
N PHE A 99 5.87 -14.04 9.71
CA PHE A 99 7.24 -13.82 9.26
C PHE A 99 8.27 -14.13 10.35
N THR A 100 8.06 -13.63 11.57
CA THR A 100 8.94 -13.86 12.70
C THR A 100 9.01 -15.34 13.08
N ASP A 101 7.87 -16.03 13.07
CA ASP A 101 7.78 -17.45 13.43
C ASP A 101 8.43 -18.37 12.38
N ASN A 102 8.33 -18.03 11.10
CA ASN A 102 8.79 -18.91 10.01
C ASN A 102 10.17 -18.54 9.46
N VAL A 103 10.49 -17.26 9.37
CA VAL A 103 11.75 -16.75 8.78
C VAL A 103 12.73 -16.31 9.86
N GLY A 104 12.23 -15.80 10.97
CA GLY A 104 13.00 -15.26 12.08
C GLY A 104 13.53 -13.84 11.84
N PRO A 105 14.21 -13.25 12.84
CA PRO A 105 14.80 -11.94 12.72
C PRO A 105 15.87 -11.91 11.62
N ALA A 106 16.09 -10.73 11.01
CA ALA A 106 17.18 -10.56 10.07
C ALA A 106 18.51 -10.88 10.76
N ASP A 107 19.36 -11.68 10.11
CA ASP A 107 20.73 -11.94 10.60
C ASP A 107 21.49 -10.60 10.55
N PRO A 108 21.97 -10.08 11.69
CA PRO A 108 22.74 -8.84 11.73
C PRO A 108 24.07 -8.94 10.98
N ASN A 109 24.52 -10.17 10.68
CA ASN A 109 25.74 -10.43 9.93
C ASN A 109 25.48 -10.74 8.44
N ALA A 110 24.22 -10.81 8.03
CA ALA A 110 23.89 -10.90 6.62
C ALA A 110 24.26 -9.58 5.95
N GLY A 111 25.19 -9.64 4.99
CA GLY A 111 25.58 -8.47 4.18
C GLY A 111 24.38 -7.83 3.47
N PRO A 112 24.55 -6.61 2.95
CA PRO A 112 23.46 -5.91 2.25
C PRO A 112 22.91 -6.79 1.13
N ALA A 113 21.57 -6.82 1.02
CA ALA A 113 20.89 -7.56 -0.03
C ALA A 113 21.45 -7.16 -1.40
N PRO A 114 21.72 -8.12 -2.31
CA PRO A 114 22.21 -7.81 -3.63
C PRO A 114 21.21 -6.88 -4.31
N THR A 115 21.68 -5.73 -4.73
CA THR A 115 20.91 -4.79 -5.55
C THR A 115 20.52 -5.50 -6.84
N PRO A 116 19.23 -5.49 -7.22
CA PRO A 116 18.84 -6.06 -8.50
C PRO A 116 19.59 -5.30 -9.61
N SER A 117 20.44 -6.02 -10.34
CA SER A 117 21.06 -5.49 -11.54
C SER A 117 19.97 -5.23 -12.57
N ARG A 118 19.94 -3.99 -13.07
CA ARG A 118 19.09 -3.58 -14.18
C ARG A 118 19.53 -4.25 -15.47
#